data_09fde2b3f079faae8aa227201ab57873
#
_entry.id   09fde2b3f079faae8aa227201ab57873
#
_cell.length_a   1.000
_cell.length_b   1.000
_cell.length_c   1.000
_cell.angle_alpha   90.00
_cell.angle_beta   90.00
_cell.angle_gamma   90.00
#
_symmetry.space_group_name_H-M   'P 1'
#
loop_
_entity.id
_entity.type
_entity.pdbx_description
1 polymer ?
#
loop_
_entity_poly.entity_id
_entity_poly.type
_entity_poly.pdbx_seq_one_letter_code
_entity_poly.pdbx_strand_id
1 'polypeptide(L)'
;GPQILDNLYKDIANWMAQKGYNSIEEFQGKAFNLIKDPPDLKSKEKYPYTIPPECPYVPVVDENTCILCGECQTTCIYNVFKVDKGKKQVSIDEDRCWSCGFCVGICPTAAIELRDRINPKKVIWNNQGLAEPHKFQND
;
A
#
# COMPACT_ATOMS: atom_id res chain seq x y z
N GLY A 1 7.15 -27.66 2.15
CA GLY A 1 7.27 -28.97 2.80
C GLY A 1 7.33 -28.84 4.32
N PRO A 2 7.42 -29.97 5.07
CA PRO A 2 7.39 -29.96 6.54
C PRO A 2 8.47 -29.08 7.18
N GLN A 3 9.58 -28.86 6.51
CA GLN A 3 10.70 -28.04 6.98
C GLN A 3 10.33 -26.56 7.23
N ILE A 4 9.30 -26.05 6.55
CA ILE A 4 8.84 -24.66 6.77
C ILE A 4 8.17 -24.52 8.14
N LEU A 5 7.48 -25.56 8.61
CA LEU A 5 6.84 -25.57 9.93
C LEU A 5 7.88 -25.60 11.04
N ASP A 6 8.94 -26.42 10.88
CA ASP A 6 10.04 -26.47 11.83
C ASP A 6 10.78 -25.14 11.93
N ASN A 7 10.99 -24.45 10.82
CA ASN A 7 11.60 -23.14 10.80
C ASN A 7 10.70 -22.08 11.49
N LEU A 8 9.40 -22.05 11.16
CA LEU A 8 8.43 -21.17 11.80
C LEU A 8 8.39 -21.39 13.33
N TYR A 9 8.38 -22.63 13.76
CA TYR A 9 8.37 -22.95 15.19
C TYR A 9 9.64 -22.42 15.89
N LYS A 10 10.81 -22.66 15.30
CA LYS A 10 12.08 -22.13 15.83
C LYS A 10 12.12 -20.61 15.86
N ASP A 11 11.63 -19.96 14.81
CA ASP A 11 11.61 -18.50 14.72
C ASP A 11 10.67 -17.89 15.78
N ILE A 12 9.50 -18.47 15.99
CA ILE A 12 8.57 -18.05 17.06
C ILE A 12 9.21 -18.25 18.44
N ALA A 13 9.82 -19.40 18.70
CA ALA A 13 10.46 -19.70 19.97
C ALA A 13 11.62 -18.72 20.28
N ASN A 14 12.44 -18.42 19.27
CA ASN A 14 13.52 -17.45 19.38
C ASN A 14 12.99 -16.02 19.64
N TRP A 15 11.94 -15.62 18.93
CA TRP A 15 11.30 -14.34 19.14
C TRP A 15 10.70 -14.22 20.54
N MET A 16 10.01 -15.25 21.02
CA MET A 16 9.46 -15.31 22.37
C MET A 16 10.56 -15.15 23.42
N ALA A 17 11.67 -15.88 23.29
CA ALA A 17 12.81 -15.79 24.18
C ALA A 17 13.41 -14.37 24.21
N GLN A 18 13.58 -13.73 23.04
CA GLN A 18 14.07 -12.34 22.94
C GLN A 18 13.13 -11.32 23.61
N LYS A 19 11.81 -11.59 23.59
CA LYS A 19 10.79 -10.73 24.21
C LYS A 19 10.50 -11.07 25.66
N GLY A 20 11.10 -12.13 26.21
CA GLY A 20 10.90 -12.58 27.57
C GLY A 20 9.56 -13.28 27.80
N TYR A 21 8.97 -13.87 26.74
CA TYR A 21 7.76 -14.68 26.84
C TYR A 21 8.09 -16.16 26.99
N ASN A 22 7.42 -16.83 27.94
CA ASN A 22 7.58 -18.27 28.18
C ASN A 22 6.49 -19.09 27.48
N SER A 23 5.36 -18.47 27.15
CA SER A 23 4.25 -19.13 26.45
C SER A 23 3.51 -18.16 25.51
N ILE A 24 2.73 -18.72 24.57
CA ILE A 24 1.91 -17.95 23.61
C ILE A 24 0.82 -17.17 24.36
N GLU A 25 0.25 -17.75 25.41
CA GLU A 25 -0.82 -17.14 26.20
C GLU A 25 -0.38 -15.81 26.82
N GLU A 26 0.92 -15.63 27.11
CA GLU A 26 1.45 -14.40 27.69
C GLU A 26 1.33 -13.18 26.78
N PHE A 27 1.30 -13.36 25.47
CA PHE A 27 1.13 -12.27 24.51
C PHE A 27 -0.14 -12.33 23.69
N GLN A 28 -0.88 -13.44 23.76
CA GLN A 28 -2.16 -13.58 23.09
C GLN A 28 -3.12 -12.48 23.54
N GLY A 29 -3.70 -11.77 22.56
CA GLY A 29 -4.68 -10.71 22.83
C GLY A 29 -4.11 -9.37 23.31
N LYS A 30 -2.79 -9.22 23.50
CA LYS A 30 -2.19 -7.93 23.93
C LYS A 30 -2.49 -6.77 22.97
N ALA A 31 -2.70 -7.08 21.68
CA ALA A 31 -3.05 -6.08 20.69
C ALA A 31 -4.55 -5.70 20.67
N PHE A 32 -5.42 -6.42 21.37
CA PHE A 32 -6.87 -6.15 21.31
C PHE A 32 -7.24 -4.72 21.73
N ASN A 33 -6.56 -4.16 22.70
CA ASN A 33 -6.80 -2.79 23.15
C ASN A 33 -6.36 -1.73 22.11
N LEU A 34 -5.56 -2.14 21.12
CA LEU A 34 -5.10 -1.29 20.02
C LEU A 34 -5.98 -1.43 18.78
N ILE A 35 -6.85 -2.47 18.74
CA ILE A 35 -7.77 -2.71 17.63
C ILE A 35 -8.92 -1.71 17.76
N LYS A 36 -9.09 -0.90 16.73
CA LYS A 36 -10.23 0.03 16.62
C LYS A 36 -11.37 -0.66 15.92
N ASP A 37 -12.59 -0.40 16.38
CA ASP A 37 -13.79 -0.89 15.69
C ASP A 37 -13.89 -0.30 14.27
N PRO A 38 -14.38 -1.07 13.27
CA PRO A 38 -14.56 -0.59 11.91
C PRO A 38 -15.35 0.73 11.78
N PRO A 39 -16.38 1.02 12.60
CA PRO A 39 -17.04 2.32 12.62
C PRO A 39 -16.11 3.47 12.98
N ASP A 40 -15.12 3.24 13.85
CA ASP A 40 -14.14 4.25 14.25
C ASP A 40 -13.14 4.57 13.13
N LEU A 41 -12.96 3.65 12.20
CA LEU A 41 -12.10 3.81 11.01
C LEU A 41 -12.83 4.52 9.86
N LYS A 42 -14.17 4.55 9.87
CA LYS A 42 -14.98 5.07 8.75
C LYS A 42 -15.18 6.58 8.75
N SER A 43 -15.03 7.25 9.87
CA SER A 43 -15.29 8.69 9.93
C SER A 43 -14.00 9.49 9.78
N LYS A 44 -13.81 10.07 8.60
CA LYS A 44 -12.75 11.06 8.35
C LYS A 44 -12.84 12.29 9.27
N GLU A 45 -14.03 12.57 9.78
CA GLU A 45 -14.29 13.65 10.71
C GLU A 45 -13.72 13.38 12.10
N LYS A 46 -13.68 12.11 12.50
CA LYS A 46 -13.16 11.67 13.80
C LYS A 46 -11.64 11.50 13.82
N TYR A 47 -11.07 11.24 12.66
CA TYR A 47 -9.64 11.20 12.45
C TYR A 47 -9.34 12.19 11.33
N PRO A 48 -9.05 13.46 11.65
CA PRO A 48 -8.38 14.31 10.70
C PRO A 48 -7.08 13.58 10.38
N TYR A 49 -7.07 12.85 9.28
CA TYR A 49 -5.84 12.34 8.69
C TYR A 49 -5.03 13.56 8.26
N THR A 50 -4.39 14.19 9.21
CA THR A 50 -3.17 14.88 8.90
C THR A 50 -2.28 13.80 8.34
N ILE A 51 -1.99 13.89 7.05
CA ILE A 51 -1.01 13.03 6.39
C ILE A 51 0.19 13.04 7.31
N PRO A 52 0.60 11.90 7.88
CA PRO A 52 1.77 11.88 8.72
C PRO A 52 2.92 12.50 7.93
N PRO A 53 3.81 13.25 8.59
CA PRO A 53 5.03 13.74 7.93
C PRO A 53 5.82 12.61 7.26
N GLU A 54 5.52 11.36 7.65
CA GLU A 54 6.09 10.14 7.10
C GLU A 54 5.51 9.71 5.74
N CYS A 55 4.45 10.37 5.23
CA CYS A 55 3.89 10.08 3.91
C CYS A 55 4.39 11.07 2.84
N PRO A 56 5.69 11.04 2.49
CA PRO A 56 6.32 12.08 1.68
C PRO A 56 6.08 11.92 0.19
N TYR A 57 5.38 10.88 -0.26
CA TYR A 57 5.26 10.53 -1.67
C TYR A 57 3.83 10.62 -2.16
N VAL A 58 3.66 11.03 -3.42
CA VAL A 58 2.36 11.15 -4.09
C VAL A 58 2.40 10.48 -5.46
N PRO A 59 1.27 9.92 -5.93
CA PRO A 59 1.18 9.38 -7.27
C PRO A 59 1.06 10.52 -8.29
N VAL A 60 1.72 10.34 -9.43
CA VAL A 60 1.57 11.18 -10.62
C VAL A 60 1.17 10.28 -11.78
N VAL A 61 0.21 10.71 -12.58
CA VAL A 61 -0.30 9.96 -13.74
C VAL A 61 0.24 10.60 -15.01
N ASP A 62 0.84 9.79 -15.87
CA ASP A 62 1.14 10.18 -17.25
C ASP A 62 -0.11 10.00 -18.11
N GLU A 63 -0.71 11.10 -18.53
CA GLU A 63 -1.94 11.12 -19.32
C GLU A 63 -1.78 10.48 -20.72
N ASN A 64 -0.54 10.45 -21.26
CA ASN A 64 -0.27 9.89 -22.59
C ASN A 64 -0.32 8.36 -22.60
N THR A 65 0.07 7.73 -21.47
CA THR A 65 0.07 6.27 -21.32
C THR A 65 -1.13 5.74 -20.56
N CYS A 66 -1.91 6.62 -19.92
CA CYS A 66 -3.10 6.26 -19.16
C CYS A 66 -4.27 5.89 -20.07
N ILE A 67 -4.76 4.65 -19.96
CA ILE A 67 -5.90 4.13 -20.70
C ILE A 67 -7.26 4.32 -19.99
N LEU A 68 -7.30 5.03 -18.89
CA LEU A 68 -8.52 5.31 -18.10
C LEU A 68 -9.27 4.04 -17.66
N CYS A 69 -8.56 2.95 -17.38
CA CYS A 69 -9.16 1.67 -16.95
C CYS A 69 -9.91 1.78 -15.62
N GLY A 70 -9.47 2.65 -14.70
CA GLY A 70 -10.07 2.84 -13.39
C GLY A 70 -9.50 1.96 -12.27
N GLU A 71 -8.53 1.09 -12.55
CA GLU A 71 -7.93 0.18 -11.55
C GLU A 71 -7.35 0.94 -10.36
N CYS A 72 -6.67 2.05 -10.60
CA CYS A 72 -6.14 2.91 -9.54
C CYS A 72 -7.23 3.47 -8.62
N GLN A 73 -8.41 3.82 -9.17
CA GLN A 73 -9.56 4.30 -8.40
C GLN A 73 -10.19 3.17 -7.58
N THR A 74 -10.39 1.99 -8.19
CA THR A 74 -11.05 0.84 -7.54
C THR A 74 -10.21 0.28 -6.40
N THR A 75 -8.90 0.24 -6.60
CA THR A 75 -7.96 -0.37 -5.64
C THR A 75 -7.60 0.56 -4.48
N CYS A 76 -7.68 1.89 -4.68
CA CYS A 76 -7.28 2.85 -3.66
C CYS A 76 -8.29 2.95 -2.52
N ILE A 77 -7.96 2.35 -1.36
CA ILE A 77 -8.81 2.38 -0.15
C ILE A 77 -8.99 3.80 0.43
N TYR A 78 -8.11 4.73 0.06
CA TYR A 78 -8.16 6.12 0.51
C TYR A 78 -8.91 7.05 -0.44
N ASN A 79 -9.47 6.52 -1.54
CA ASN A 79 -10.21 7.30 -2.54
C ASN A 79 -9.42 8.50 -3.10
N VAL A 80 -8.14 8.29 -3.37
CA VAL A 80 -7.22 9.30 -3.90
C VAL A 80 -7.55 9.64 -5.36
N PHE A 81 -8.01 8.66 -6.14
CA PHE A 81 -8.22 8.79 -7.58
C PHE A 81 -9.69 8.95 -7.94
N LYS A 82 -9.95 9.81 -8.92
CA LYS A 82 -11.24 9.89 -9.61
C LYS A 82 -11.01 9.89 -11.12
N VAL A 83 -11.50 8.87 -11.81
CA VAL A 83 -11.39 8.70 -13.26
C VAL A 83 -12.66 9.20 -13.91
N ASP A 84 -12.55 10.21 -14.77
CA ASP A 84 -13.63 10.74 -15.59
C ASP A 84 -13.38 10.36 -17.07
N LYS A 85 -14.06 9.29 -17.52
CA LYS A 85 -13.92 8.80 -18.89
C LYS A 85 -14.49 9.78 -19.94
N GLY A 86 -15.49 10.58 -19.56
CA GLY A 86 -16.10 11.57 -20.46
C GLY A 86 -15.16 12.74 -20.72
N LYS A 87 -14.44 13.19 -19.71
CA LYS A 87 -13.43 14.25 -19.81
C LYS A 87 -12.04 13.74 -20.16
N LYS A 88 -11.87 12.42 -20.24
CA LYS A 88 -10.58 11.74 -20.44
C LYS A 88 -9.52 12.19 -19.42
N GLN A 89 -9.90 12.28 -18.16
CA GLN A 89 -9.05 12.83 -17.10
C GLN A 89 -9.04 11.93 -15.87
N VAL A 90 -7.89 11.93 -15.17
CA VAL A 90 -7.73 11.37 -13.84
C VAL A 90 -7.40 12.50 -12.86
N SER A 91 -8.25 12.72 -11.89
CA SER A 91 -7.97 13.67 -10.80
C SER A 91 -7.43 12.93 -9.57
N ILE A 92 -6.51 13.57 -8.86
CA ILE A 92 -5.81 13.02 -7.70
C ILE A 92 -6.02 13.96 -6.52
N ASP A 93 -6.53 13.41 -5.43
CA ASP A 93 -6.61 14.11 -4.13
C ASP A 93 -5.37 13.70 -3.32
N GLU A 94 -4.31 14.48 -3.45
CA GLU A 94 -3.02 14.21 -2.80
C GLU A 94 -3.12 14.22 -1.27
N ASP A 95 -4.05 15.01 -0.71
CA ASP A 95 -4.23 15.11 0.74
C ASP A 95 -4.80 13.84 1.36
N ARG A 96 -5.27 12.91 0.53
CA ARG A 96 -5.70 11.58 0.96
C ARG A 96 -4.65 10.50 0.79
N CYS A 97 -3.53 10.81 0.12
CA CYS A 97 -2.54 9.81 -0.23
C CYS A 97 -1.65 9.43 0.95
N TRP A 98 -1.61 8.14 1.27
CA TRP A 98 -0.78 7.55 2.33
C TRP A 98 0.55 6.98 1.80
N SER A 99 0.97 7.37 0.61
CA SER A 99 2.25 6.96 0.02
C SER A 99 2.45 5.44 -0.09
N CYS A 100 1.38 4.64 -0.10
CA CYS A 100 1.48 3.18 -0.08
C CYS A 100 1.99 2.57 -1.39
N GLY A 101 1.92 3.32 -2.52
CA GLY A 101 2.43 2.89 -3.82
C GLY A 101 1.61 1.82 -4.54
N PHE A 102 0.53 1.30 -3.96
CA PHE A 102 -0.25 0.20 -4.53
C PHE A 102 -0.78 0.52 -5.93
N CYS A 103 -1.16 1.78 -6.18
CA CYS A 103 -1.62 2.27 -7.47
C CYS A 103 -0.56 2.15 -8.59
N VAL A 104 0.73 2.27 -8.25
CA VAL A 104 1.83 2.10 -9.20
C VAL A 104 1.91 0.64 -9.65
N GLY A 105 1.86 -0.30 -8.70
CA GLY A 105 1.95 -1.73 -8.98
C GLY A 105 0.77 -2.29 -9.76
N ILE A 106 -0.44 -1.74 -9.59
CA ILE A 106 -1.66 -2.24 -10.25
C ILE A 106 -1.87 -1.64 -11.64
N CYS A 107 -1.16 -0.55 -12.01
CA CYS A 107 -1.37 0.12 -13.28
C CYS A 107 -0.90 -0.75 -14.46
N PRO A 108 -1.82 -1.21 -15.35
CA PRO A 108 -1.46 -2.15 -16.42
C PRO A 108 -0.58 -1.54 -17.51
N THR A 109 -0.57 -0.21 -17.63
CA THR A 109 0.24 0.52 -18.62
C THR A 109 1.43 1.24 -18.00
N ALA A 110 1.72 1.00 -16.71
CA ALA A 110 2.75 1.70 -15.96
C ALA A 110 2.65 3.24 -16.04
N ALA A 111 1.43 3.78 -16.21
CA ALA A 111 1.16 5.20 -16.32
C ALA A 111 1.27 5.96 -15.00
N ILE A 112 1.50 5.27 -13.87
CA ILE A 112 1.56 5.88 -12.55
C ILE A 112 2.96 5.76 -11.97
N GLU A 113 3.49 6.88 -11.53
CA GLU A 113 4.75 6.96 -10.80
C GLU A 113 4.48 7.49 -9.40
N LEU A 114 5.28 7.04 -8.42
CA LEU A 114 5.32 7.63 -7.09
C LEU A 114 6.46 8.64 -7.04
N ARG A 115 6.16 9.88 -6.71
CA ARG A 115 7.12 10.98 -6.67
C ARG A 115 7.20 11.60 -5.29
N ASP A 116 8.35 12.21 -5.01
CA ASP A 116 8.56 12.96 -3.78
C ASP A 116 7.67 14.22 -3.77
N ARG A 117 6.93 14.43 -2.68
CA ARG A 117 6.00 15.55 -2.53
C ARG A 117 6.71 16.91 -2.49
N ILE A 118 7.92 16.97 -1.93
CA ILE A 118 8.73 18.19 -1.82
C ILE A 118 9.50 18.44 -3.12
N ASN A 119 10.00 17.36 -3.74
CA ASN A 119 10.73 17.43 -5.00
C ASN A 119 10.04 16.56 -6.08
N PRO A 120 9.01 17.08 -6.77
CA PRO A 120 8.23 16.29 -7.74
C PRO A 120 9.01 15.76 -8.94
N LYS A 121 10.22 16.27 -9.18
CA LYS A 121 11.12 15.74 -10.22
C LYS A 121 11.78 14.42 -9.81
N LYS A 122 11.80 14.12 -8.50
CA LYS A 122 12.38 12.89 -7.98
C LYS A 122 11.34 11.76 -8.02
N VAL A 123 11.51 10.86 -8.98
CA VAL A 123 10.76 9.61 -9.06
C VAL A 123 11.30 8.66 -7.99
N ILE A 124 10.40 8.16 -7.15
CA ILE A 124 10.72 7.21 -6.07
C ILE A 124 10.48 5.79 -6.55
N TRP A 125 9.37 5.58 -7.27
CA TRP A 125 9.02 4.29 -7.82
C TRP A 125 8.17 4.43 -9.07
N ASN A 126 8.50 3.62 -10.09
CA ASN A 126 7.68 3.40 -11.27
C ASN A 126 7.67 1.90 -11.58
N ASN A 127 6.66 1.48 -12.34
CA ASN A 127 6.48 0.07 -12.69
C ASN A 127 7.03 -0.27 -14.10
N GLN A 128 7.82 0.59 -14.70
CA GLN A 128 8.29 0.41 -16.07
C GLN A 128 9.17 -0.84 -16.27
N GLY A 129 9.78 -1.35 -15.18
CA GLY A 129 10.57 -2.59 -15.21
C GLY A 129 9.74 -3.87 -15.06
N LEU A 130 8.45 -3.79 -14.70
CA LEU A 130 7.55 -4.94 -14.51
C LEU A 130 6.60 -5.16 -15.70
N ALA A 131 6.70 -4.35 -16.75
CA ALA A 131 5.89 -4.49 -17.96
C ALA A 131 6.25 -5.74 -18.80
N GLU A 132 7.31 -6.47 -18.46
CA GLU A 132 7.51 -7.82 -18.98
C GLU A 132 6.64 -8.80 -18.18
N PRO A 133 5.75 -9.56 -18.85
CA PRO A 133 5.00 -10.60 -18.16
C PRO A 133 6.01 -11.55 -17.52
N HIS A 134 5.90 -11.72 -16.20
CA HIS A 134 6.67 -12.74 -15.50
C HIS A 134 6.45 -14.07 -16.22
N LYS A 135 7.44 -14.51 -16.99
CA LYS A 135 7.53 -15.88 -17.43
C LYS A 135 7.76 -16.69 -16.14
N PHE A 136 6.68 -17.25 -15.62
CA PHE A 136 6.83 -18.32 -14.65
C PHE A 136 7.64 -19.41 -15.34
N GLN A 137 8.90 -19.49 -15.01
CA GLN A 137 9.71 -20.66 -15.36
C GLN A 137 9.16 -21.76 -14.47
N ASN A 138 8.39 -22.65 -15.08
CA ASN A 138 8.04 -23.92 -14.49
C ASN A 138 9.32 -24.76 -14.53
N ASP A 139 10.05 -24.81 -13.41
CA ASP A 139 11.03 -25.85 -13.12
C ASP A 139 10.35 -27.04 -12.46
#